data_91142661f6644467221dea0feb4b0ba3
#
_entry.id   91142661f6644467221dea0feb4b0ba3
#
_cell.length_a   1.000
_cell.length_b   1.000
_cell.length_c   1.000
_cell.angle_alpha   90.00
_cell.angle_beta   90.00
_cell.angle_gamma   90.00
#
_symmetry.space_group_name_H-M   'P 1'
#
loop_
_entity.id
_entity.type
_entity.pdbx_description
1 polymer ?
#
loop_
_entity_poly.entity_id
_entity_poly.type
_entity_poly.pdbx_seq_one_letter_code
_entity_poly.pdbx_strand_id
1 'polypeptide(L)'
;MGVFGIIKKMTTVAICTALLFFSCTQKKYANPRIQIETKYGIIEAELYPSKAPQTCAAILSYIDSGFYEDASFYRVLNVTNQPSNAPKTEILQGGLWKTNYMKLYEMKGIPHEPTSKTGLKHTDGVLSLARNLPGTANAEFFICIGNQPGLDEGGENVEDKLGYAAFGKVVKGMSVVRKIYMLNDHEQMLTPPVAIYNITRK
;
A
#
# COMPACT_ATOMS: atom_id res chain seq x y z
N MET A 1 -63.56 -38.70 54.58
CA MET A 1 -63.56 -38.64 53.09
C MET A 1 -62.43 -37.71 52.66
N GLY A 2 -61.32 -38.28 52.15
CA GLY A 2 -60.10 -37.58 51.85
C GLY A 2 -60.08 -37.07 50.40
N VAL A 3 -59.46 -35.96 50.19
CA VAL A 3 -59.12 -35.47 48.88
C VAL A 3 -57.60 -35.31 48.81
N PHE A 4 -56.94 -36.15 48.04
CA PHE A 4 -55.50 -36.12 47.74
C PHE A 4 -55.21 -34.98 46.81
N GLY A 5 -54.42 -33.98 47.24
CA GLY A 5 -53.84 -32.95 46.40
C GLY A 5 -52.49 -33.38 45.83
N ILE A 6 -52.43 -33.54 44.54
CA ILE A 6 -51.16 -33.88 43.81
C ILE A 6 -50.39 -32.56 43.60
N ILE A 7 -49.24 -32.43 44.25
CA ILE A 7 -48.28 -31.32 44.03
C ILE A 7 -47.41 -31.70 42.84
N LYS A 8 -47.56 -31.04 41.69
CA LYS A 8 -46.65 -31.10 40.52
C LYS A 8 -45.43 -30.27 40.81
N LYS A 9 -44.30 -30.91 40.99
CA LYS A 9 -42.98 -30.24 40.97
C LYS A 9 -42.65 -29.82 39.55
N MET A 10 -42.68 -28.51 39.29
CA MET A 10 -42.11 -27.92 38.07
C MET A 10 -40.60 -27.79 38.26
N THR A 11 -39.85 -28.59 37.55
CA THR A 11 -38.38 -28.47 37.44
C THR A 11 -38.05 -27.41 36.39
N THR A 12 -37.60 -26.24 36.85
CA THR A 12 -37.12 -25.16 35.97
C THR A 12 -35.71 -25.52 35.52
N VAL A 13 -35.54 -25.92 34.25
CA VAL A 13 -34.25 -26.09 33.63
C VAL A 13 -33.71 -24.73 33.19
N ALA A 14 -32.76 -24.19 33.92
CA ALA A 14 -32.04 -22.98 33.55
C ALA A 14 -31.04 -23.33 32.48
N ILE A 15 -31.32 -22.97 31.21
CA ILE A 15 -30.38 -23.09 30.11
C ILE A 15 -29.43 -21.87 30.19
N CYS A 16 -28.23 -22.06 30.76
CA CYS A 16 -27.15 -21.12 30.69
C CYS A 16 -26.58 -21.10 29.26
N THR A 17 -27.04 -20.15 28.45
CA THR A 17 -26.45 -19.85 27.14
C THR A 17 -25.11 -19.12 27.35
N ALA A 18 -24.01 -19.85 27.34
CA ALA A 18 -22.66 -19.28 27.34
C ALA A 18 -22.40 -18.58 25.98
N LEU A 19 -22.58 -17.26 25.97
CA LEU A 19 -22.17 -16.40 24.88
C LEU A 19 -20.64 -16.39 24.87
N LEU A 20 -20.03 -17.21 24.01
CA LEU A 20 -18.60 -17.14 23.66
C LEU A 20 -18.39 -15.85 22.86
N PHE A 21 -18.00 -14.78 23.56
CA PHE A 21 -17.43 -13.60 22.90
C PHE A 21 -16.09 -13.99 22.27
N PHE A 22 -16.09 -14.31 20.99
CA PHE A 22 -14.87 -14.33 20.20
C PHE A 22 -14.35 -12.88 20.13
N SER A 23 -13.56 -12.50 21.13
CA SER A 23 -12.77 -11.27 21.08
C SER A 23 -11.72 -11.48 19.97
N CYS A 24 -12.02 -10.96 18.79
CA CYS A 24 -11.03 -10.84 17.71
C CYS A 24 -9.99 -9.82 18.19
N THR A 25 -8.93 -10.27 18.84
CA THR A 25 -7.81 -9.40 19.23
C THR A 25 -7.15 -8.90 17.95
N GLN A 26 -7.49 -7.66 17.58
CA GLN A 26 -6.87 -6.99 16.45
C GLN A 26 -5.36 -6.87 16.73
N LYS A 27 -4.57 -7.45 15.87
CA LYS A 27 -3.09 -7.46 16.03
C LYS A 27 -2.58 -6.02 15.99
N LYS A 28 -2.11 -5.51 17.13
CA LYS A 28 -1.59 -4.15 17.24
C LYS A 28 -0.18 -4.10 16.64
N TYR A 29 -0.01 -3.37 15.56
CA TYR A 29 1.29 -3.10 14.95
C TYR A 29 1.89 -1.80 15.51
N ALA A 30 3.23 -1.71 15.60
CA ALA A 30 3.92 -0.50 16.04
C ALA A 30 3.72 0.67 15.08
N ASN A 31 3.66 0.37 13.78
CA ASN A 31 3.39 1.32 12.71
C ASN A 31 2.13 0.90 11.94
N PRO A 32 1.43 1.84 11.28
CA PRO A 32 0.32 1.52 10.40
C PRO A 32 0.73 0.53 9.31
N ARG A 33 -0.13 -0.45 9.03
CA ARG A 33 0.03 -1.35 7.90
C ARG A 33 -1.11 -1.21 6.93
N ILE A 34 -0.79 -1.43 5.66
CA ILE A 34 -1.75 -1.45 4.57
C ILE A 34 -1.67 -2.77 3.84
N GLN A 35 -2.77 -3.14 3.21
CA GLN A 35 -2.91 -4.31 2.38
C GLN A 35 -3.35 -3.90 0.99
N ILE A 36 -2.58 -4.28 -0.04
CA ILE A 36 -2.88 -4.05 -1.46
C ILE A 36 -3.36 -5.38 -2.03
N GLU A 37 -4.59 -5.43 -2.54
CA GLU A 37 -5.21 -6.64 -3.08
C GLU A 37 -5.16 -6.64 -4.60
N THR A 38 -4.63 -7.73 -5.18
CA THR A 38 -4.54 -7.95 -6.62
C THR A 38 -4.95 -9.37 -6.99
N LYS A 39 -5.22 -9.63 -8.26
CA LYS A 39 -5.44 -11.00 -8.76
C LYS A 39 -4.24 -11.95 -8.54
N TYR A 40 -3.05 -11.41 -8.33
CA TYR A 40 -1.83 -12.20 -8.09
C TYR A 40 -1.58 -12.51 -6.63
N GLY A 41 -2.36 -11.92 -5.72
CA GLY A 41 -2.27 -12.07 -4.28
C GLY A 41 -2.21 -10.74 -3.55
N ILE A 42 -1.90 -10.82 -2.26
CA ILE A 42 -1.89 -9.72 -1.32
C ILE A 42 -0.45 -9.26 -1.07
N ILE A 43 -0.26 -7.93 -1.08
CA ILE A 43 0.98 -7.25 -0.69
C ILE A 43 0.69 -6.49 0.60
N GLU A 44 1.43 -6.76 1.69
CA GLU A 44 1.33 -6.00 2.93
C GLU A 44 2.52 -5.07 3.06
N ALA A 45 2.28 -3.81 3.37
CA ALA A 45 3.33 -2.82 3.61
C ALA A 45 3.15 -2.13 4.96
N GLU A 46 4.26 -1.83 5.60
CA GLU A 46 4.33 -1.01 6.81
C GLU A 46 4.73 0.41 6.43
N LEU A 47 4.01 1.40 6.96
CA LEU A 47 4.26 2.82 6.73
C LEU A 47 5.01 3.44 7.91
N TYR A 48 5.81 4.45 7.69
CA TYR A 48 6.68 5.06 8.69
C TYR A 48 6.33 6.51 9.01
N PRO A 49 5.17 6.80 9.66
CA PRO A 49 4.71 8.17 9.93
C PRO A 49 5.63 8.98 10.84
N SER A 50 6.44 8.34 11.68
CA SER A 50 7.47 9.03 12.47
C SER A 50 8.62 9.57 11.63
N LYS A 51 8.83 9.04 10.41
CA LYS A 51 9.90 9.44 9.48
C LYS A 51 9.37 10.32 8.34
N ALA A 52 8.25 9.94 7.75
CA ALA A 52 7.59 10.64 6.63
C ALA A 52 6.12 11.00 7.01
N PRO A 53 5.92 11.94 7.96
CA PRO A 53 4.60 12.20 8.52
C PRO A 53 3.60 12.74 7.50
N GLN A 54 4.00 13.67 6.62
CA GLN A 54 3.10 14.27 5.66
C GLN A 54 2.70 13.28 4.56
N THR A 55 3.67 12.52 4.05
CA THR A 55 3.44 11.48 3.05
C THR A 55 2.53 10.39 3.59
N CYS A 56 2.84 9.85 4.79
CA CYS A 56 2.01 8.81 5.40
C CYS A 56 0.59 9.30 5.70
N ALA A 57 0.43 10.52 6.21
CA ALA A 57 -0.89 11.08 6.49
C ALA A 57 -1.73 11.22 5.22
N ALA A 58 -1.16 11.72 4.12
CA ALA A 58 -1.84 11.85 2.84
C ALA A 58 -2.27 10.48 2.28
N ILE A 59 -1.33 9.52 2.21
CA ILE A 59 -1.62 8.17 1.70
C ILE A 59 -2.71 7.48 2.53
N LEU A 60 -2.63 7.55 3.86
CA LEU A 60 -3.65 6.97 4.73
C LEU A 60 -5.02 7.64 4.56
N SER A 61 -5.05 8.97 4.35
CA SER A 61 -6.29 9.70 4.05
C SER A 61 -6.90 9.26 2.72
N TYR A 62 -6.08 9.04 1.68
CA TYR A 62 -6.56 8.54 0.39
C TYR A 62 -7.12 7.12 0.49
N ILE A 63 -6.49 6.25 1.28
CA ILE A 63 -6.97 4.91 1.56
C ILE A 63 -8.32 4.95 2.28
N ASP A 64 -8.43 5.74 3.36
CA ASP A 64 -9.66 5.87 4.15
C ASP A 64 -10.83 6.45 3.34
N SER A 65 -10.53 7.25 2.32
CA SER A 65 -11.52 7.85 1.41
C SER A 65 -11.84 6.96 0.19
N GLY A 66 -11.29 5.73 0.11
CA GLY A 66 -11.54 4.81 -1.00
C GLY A 66 -10.91 5.27 -2.34
N PHE A 67 -9.88 6.12 -2.31
CA PHE A 67 -9.28 6.64 -3.54
C PHE A 67 -8.59 5.59 -4.39
N TYR A 68 -8.18 4.47 -3.79
CA TYR A 68 -7.52 3.37 -4.49
C TYR A 68 -8.46 2.25 -4.94
N GLU A 69 -9.76 2.42 -4.78
CA GLU A 69 -10.73 1.56 -5.49
C GLU A 69 -10.51 1.74 -7.00
N ASP A 70 -10.39 0.63 -7.71
CA ASP A 70 -10.06 0.60 -9.14
C ASP A 70 -8.68 1.16 -9.55
N ALA A 71 -7.73 1.31 -8.62
CA ALA A 71 -6.35 1.63 -8.94
C ALA A 71 -5.68 0.47 -9.74
N SER A 72 -4.50 0.70 -10.29
CA SER A 72 -3.76 -0.36 -10.98
C SER A 72 -2.25 -0.20 -10.83
N PHE A 73 -1.53 -1.32 -10.89
CA PHE A 73 -0.13 -1.33 -11.30
C PHE A 73 -0.11 -1.27 -12.84
N TYR A 74 0.51 -0.26 -13.39
CA TYR A 74 0.44 0.01 -14.82
C TYR A 74 1.80 0.19 -15.50
N ARG A 75 2.88 0.41 -14.74
CA ARG A 75 4.22 0.66 -15.27
C ARG A 75 5.28 -0.15 -14.54
N VAL A 76 6.23 -0.66 -15.31
CA VAL A 76 7.46 -1.27 -14.80
C VAL A 76 8.67 -0.59 -15.43
N LEU A 77 9.67 -0.29 -14.62
CA LEU A 77 11.00 0.01 -15.10
C LEU A 77 11.90 -1.17 -14.78
N ASN A 78 12.62 -1.65 -15.82
CA ASN A 78 13.61 -2.70 -15.68
C ASN A 78 14.87 -2.33 -16.50
N VAL A 79 15.93 -3.08 -16.34
CA VAL A 79 17.21 -2.75 -16.98
C VAL A 79 17.16 -2.76 -18.51
N THR A 80 16.18 -3.43 -19.12
CA THR A 80 16.08 -3.62 -20.57
C THR A 80 15.14 -2.64 -21.27
N ASN A 81 14.19 -2.02 -20.56
CA ASN A 81 13.16 -1.16 -21.13
C ASN A 81 13.41 0.35 -20.94
N GLN A 82 14.64 0.73 -20.56
CA GLN A 82 15.09 2.11 -20.40
C GLN A 82 16.21 2.45 -21.36
N PRO A 83 16.38 3.75 -21.77
CA PRO A 83 17.45 4.16 -22.66
C PRO A 83 18.82 3.67 -22.19
N SER A 84 19.67 3.23 -23.11
CA SER A 84 20.97 2.60 -22.78
C SER A 84 21.92 3.50 -21.99
N ASN A 85 21.84 4.81 -22.22
CA ASN A 85 22.67 5.85 -21.59
C ASN A 85 22.05 6.45 -20.31
N ALA A 86 20.84 6.04 -19.90
CA ALA A 86 20.20 6.53 -18.69
C ALA A 86 20.63 5.71 -17.46
N PRO A 87 20.72 6.33 -16.27
CA PRO A 87 20.80 5.59 -15.02
C PRO A 87 19.64 4.62 -14.89
N LYS A 88 19.92 3.35 -14.58
CA LYS A 88 18.90 2.32 -14.52
C LYS A 88 18.15 2.34 -13.19
N THR A 89 16.86 2.10 -13.26
CA THR A 89 15.96 2.00 -12.11
C THR A 89 15.06 0.79 -12.28
N GLU A 90 14.80 0.06 -11.21
CA GLU A 90 13.89 -1.07 -11.21
C GLU A 90 12.76 -0.83 -10.21
N ILE A 91 11.55 -0.61 -10.74
CA ILE A 91 10.36 -0.32 -9.95
C ILE A 91 9.10 -0.94 -10.54
N LEU A 92 8.12 -1.18 -9.68
CA LEU A 92 6.73 -1.42 -10.04
C LEU A 92 5.90 -0.20 -9.62
N GLN A 93 5.32 0.54 -10.56
CA GLN A 93 4.55 1.76 -10.31
C GLN A 93 3.06 1.51 -10.48
N GLY A 94 2.27 2.12 -9.58
CA GLY A 94 0.82 2.06 -9.59
C GLY A 94 0.18 3.31 -9.00
N GLY A 95 -1.14 3.36 -9.13
CA GLY A 95 -1.97 4.47 -8.69
C GLY A 95 -3.21 4.61 -9.57
N LEU A 96 -3.69 5.85 -9.73
CA LEU A 96 -4.93 6.19 -10.43
C LEU A 96 -4.74 6.60 -11.90
N TRP A 97 -3.49 6.80 -12.35
CA TRP A 97 -3.23 7.42 -13.65
C TRP A 97 -3.91 6.70 -14.84
N LYS A 98 -4.00 5.37 -14.82
CA LYS A 98 -4.66 4.61 -15.90
C LYS A 98 -6.17 4.43 -15.71
N THR A 99 -6.67 4.67 -14.52
CA THR A 99 -8.06 4.37 -14.17
C THR A 99 -8.88 5.62 -13.87
N ASN A 100 -8.29 6.60 -13.21
CA ASN A 100 -8.96 7.85 -12.83
C ASN A 100 -8.00 9.05 -12.81
N TYR A 101 -7.38 9.37 -13.97
CA TYR A 101 -6.42 10.45 -14.06
C TYR A 101 -7.01 11.84 -13.75
N MET A 102 -8.31 12.04 -14.01
CA MET A 102 -8.98 13.32 -13.69
C MET A 102 -8.92 13.65 -12.21
N LYS A 103 -9.09 12.63 -11.37
CA LYS A 103 -8.98 12.78 -9.90
C LYS A 103 -7.59 13.26 -9.47
N LEU A 104 -6.53 12.88 -10.17
CA LEU A 104 -5.16 13.31 -9.87
C LEU A 104 -4.98 14.82 -10.06
N TYR A 105 -5.65 15.44 -11.03
CA TYR A 105 -5.58 16.89 -11.25
C TYR A 105 -6.26 17.71 -10.16
N GLU A 106 -7.23 17.14 -9.46
CA GLU A 106 -7.94 17.79 -8.36
C GLU A 106 -7.18 17.66 -7.04
N MET A 107 -6.20 16.75 -6.96
CA MET A 107 -5.44 16.49 -5.74
C MET A 107 -4.37 17.55 -5.52
N LYS A 108 -4.28 18.05 -4.29
CA LYS A 108 -3.15 18.88 -3.88
C LYS A 108 -1.87 18.04 -3.81
N GLY A 109 -0.76 18.64 -4.24
CA GLY A 109 0.54 18.01 -4.11
C GLY A 109 0.93 17.82 -2.63
N ILE A 110 1.56 16.69 -2.36
CA ILE A 110 2.11 16.35 -1.04
C ILE A 110 3.49 17.03 -0.90
N PRO A 111 3.75 17.74 0.21
CA PRO A 111 5.08 18.30 0.46
C PRO A 111 6.16 17.24 0.37
N HIS A 112 7.29 17.57 -0.26
CA HIS A 112 8.37 16.63 -0.46
C HIS A 112 9.12 16.33 0.85
N GLU A 113 9.28 15.05 1.18
CA GLU A 113 10.04 14.57 2.32
C GLU A 113 11.24 13.75 1.82
N PRO A 114 12.41 14.40 1.56
CA PRO A 114 13.56 13.76 0.96
C PRO A 114 14.21 12.72 1.88
N THR A 115 14.99 11.81 1.28
CA THR A 115 15.65 10.73 2.03
C THR A 115 16.68 11.20 3.03
N SER A 116 17.28 12.39 2.85
CA SER A 116 18.18 13.03 3.84
C SER A 116 17.45 13.38 5.14
N LYS A 117 16.20 13.84 5.03
CA LYS A 117 15.36 14.20 6.18
C LYS A 117 14.75 12.98 6.86
N THR A 118 14.25 12.04 6.08
CA THR A 118 13.51 10.87 6.59
C THR A 118 14.43 9.72 7.02
N GLY A 119 15.63 9.63 6.45
CA GLY A 119 16.53 8.48 6.59
C GLY A 119 16.04 7.21 5.91
N LEU A 120 14.94 7.29 5.12
CA LEU A 120 14.39 6.15 4.39
C LEU A 120 15.04 6.06 3.02
N LYS A 121 15.96 5.10 2.84
CA LYS A 121 16.63 4.83 1.58
C LYS A 121 15.82 3.91 0.68
N HIS A 122 15.92 4.08 -0.64
CA HIS A 122 15.24 3.26 -1.65
C HIS A 122 15.88 1.87 -1.78
N THR A 123 15.63 1.02 -0.78
CA THR A 123 16.03 -0.40 -0.80
C THR A 123 14.91 -1.28 -1.30
N ASP A 124 15.21 -2.59 -1.52
CA ASP A 124 14.21 -3.56 -2.00
C ASP A 124 12.92 -3.54 -1.18
N GLY A 125 11.80 -3.41 -1.88
CA GLY A 125 10.45 -3.37 -1.30
C GLY A 125 10.03 -2.03 -0.70
N VAL A 126 10.84 -0.97 -0.76
CA VAL A 126 10.45 0.36 -0.28
C VAL A 126 9.37 0.94 -1.17
N LEU A 127 8.34 1.54 -0.52
CA LEU A 127 7.29 2.33 -1.17
C LEU A 127 7.70 3.79 -1.18
N SER A 128 7.55 4.42 -2.34
CA SER A 128 7.86 5.84 -2.52
C SER A 128 6.83 6.52 -3.43
N LEU A 129 6.63 7.82 -3.27
CA LEU A 129 5.72 8.59 -4.12
C LEU A 129 6.34 8.88 -5.48
N ALA A 130 5.56 8.68 -6.55
CA ALA A 130 5.92 9.17 -7.87
C ALA A 130 5.59 10.68 -7.97
N ARG A 131 6.43 11.43 -8.68
CA ARG A 131 6.27 12.87 -8.89
C ARG A 131 6.86 13.32 -10.22
N ASN A 132 6.41 14.45 -10.72
CA ASN A 132 7.09 15.20 -11.77
C ASN A 132 8.07 16.22 -11.17
N LEU A 133 7.54 17.23 -10.47
CA LEU A 133 8.32 18.25 -9.76
C LEU A 133 8.20 18.05 -8.24
N PRO A 134 9.12 18.61 -7.43
CA PRO A 134 9.00 18.60 -5.97
C PRO A 134 7.66 19.19 -5.53
N GLY A 135 6.98 18.52 -4.60
CA GLY A 135 5.67 18.96 -4.10
C GLY A 135 4.48 18.66 -5.03
N THR A 136 4.69 17.95 -6.16
CA THR A 136 3.58 17.54 -7.05
C THR A 136 3.15 16.09 -6.86
N ALA A 137 3.77 15.34 -5.96
CA ALA A 137 3.38 13.97 -5.63
C ALA A 137 1.93 13.93 -5.13
N ASN A 138 1.22 12.87 -5.44
CA ASN A 138 -0.16 12.65 -5.02
C ASN A 138 -0.43 11.15 -4.75
N ALA A 139 -1.46 10.54 -5.34
CA ALA A 139 -1.81 9.13 -5.13
C ALA A 139 -0.96 8.14 -5.94
N GLU A 140 0.01 8.62 -6.71
CA GLU A 140 0.88 7.76 -7.53
C GLU A 140 2.08 7.30 -6.71
N PHE A 141 2.34 5.99 -6.69
CA PHE A 141 3.41 5.39 -5.91
C PHE A 141 4.16 4.33 -6.70
N PHE A 142 5.33 3.96 -6.22
CA PHE A 142 6.07 2.81 -6.73
C PHE A 142 6.67 1.98 -5.60
N ILE A 143 6.99 0.72 -5.94
CA ILE A 143 7.70 -0.23 -5.08
C ILE A 143 9.06 -0.51 -5.73
N CYS A 144 10.14 -0.33 -4.97
CA CYS A 144 11.50 -0.62 -5.44
C CYS A 144 11.73 -2.13 -5.61
N ILE A 145 12.39 -2.52 -6.69
CA ILE A 145 12.91 -3.85 -6.92
C ILE A 145 14.44 -3.76 -6.76
N GLY A 146 14.97 -4.47 -5.77
CA GLY A 146 16.37 -4.29 -5.39
C GLY A 146 16.67 -2.93 -4.77
N ASN A 147 17.96 -2.61 -4.65
CA ASN A 147 18.41 -1.33 -4.10
C ASN A 147 18.51 -0.28 -5.21
N GLN A 148 17.87 0.86 -5.01
CA GLN A 148 17.74 1.94 -5.99
C GLN A 148 18.32 3.27 -5.45
N PRO A 149 19.63 3.35 -5.17
CA PRO A 149 20.24 4.56 -4.58
C PRO A 149 20.13 5.79 -5.47
N GLY A 150 19.97 5.61 -6.78
CA GLY A 150 19.73 6.70 -7.72
C GLY A 150 18.42 7.46 -7.50
N LEU A 151 17.47 6.89 -6.74
CA LEU A 151 16.21 7.51 -6.36
C LEU A 151 16.28 8.30 -5.05
N ASP A 152 17.37 8.18 -4.30
CA ASP A 152 17.61 8.97 -3.10
C ASP A 152 17.95 10.43 -3.47
N GLU A 153 17.83 11.34 -2.51
CA GLU A 153 18.33 12.71 -2.66
C GLU A 153 19.84 12.68 -2.98
N GLY A 154 20.25 13.46 -3.97
CA GLY A 154 21.58 13.45 -4.56
C GLY A 154 21.80 12.36 -5.60
N GLY A 155 20.86 11.46 -5.80
CA GLY A 155 20.93 10.37 -6.79
C GLY A 155 20.82 10.85 -8.23
N GLU A 156 21.08 9.95 -9.17
CA GLU A 156 21.20 10.29 -10.60
C GLU A 156 19.91 10.14 -11.40
N ASN A 157 18.89 9.50 -10.84
CA ASN A 157 17.65 9.16 -11.55
C ASN A 157 16.63 10.31 -11.59
N VAL A 158 16.93 11.46 -10.98
CA VAL A 158 16.10 12.66 -11.01
C VAL A 158 16.98 13.88 -11.29
N GLU A 159 16.61 14.66 -12.30
CA GLU A 159 17.40 15.81 -12.76
C GLU A 159 17.60 16.86 -11.66
N ASP A 160 16.58 17.12 -10.84
CA ASP A 160 16.63 18.08 -9.74
C ASP A 160 17.43 17.62 -8.51
N LYS A 161 17.92 16.37 -8.50
CA LYS A 161 18.69 15.75 -7.41
C LYS A 161 17.97 15.63 -6.07
N LEU A 162 16.67 15.97 -5.99
CA LEU A 162 15.91 15.91 -4.73
C LEU A 162 15.39 14.50 -4.41
N GLY A 163 15.48 13.57 -5.36
CA GLY A 163 15.03 12.20 -5.19
C GLY A 163 13.51 12.09 -5.01
N TYR A 164 13.07 10.98 -4.44
CA TYR A 164 11.66 10.68 -4.19
C TYR A 164 11.37 10.54 -2.69
N ALA A 165 10.10 10.68 -2.32
CA ALA A 165 9.66 10.60 -0.93
C ALA A 165 9.31 9.14 -0.57
N ALA A 166 10.26 8.42 0.02
CA ALA A 166 10.03 7.09 0.58
C ALA A 166 9.22 7.18 1.88
N PHE A 167 8.21 6.29 2.04
CA PHE A 167 7.27 6.39 3.17
C PHE A 167 6.91 5.05 3.83
N GLY A 168 7.27 3.93 3.21
CA GLY A 168 6.93 2.60 3.74
C GLY A 168 7.76 1.49 3.12
N LYS A 169 7.50 0.26 3.54
CA LYS A 169 8.18 -0.93 3.02
C LYS A 169 7.24 -2.13 3.00
N VAL A 170 7.32 -2.93 1.95
CA VAL A 170 6.66 -4.23 1.86
C VAL A 170 7.22 -5.15 2.94
N VAL A 171 6.33 -5.68 3.79
CA VAL A 171 6.68 -6.63 4.88
C VAL A 171 6.23 -8.05 4.57
N LYS A 172 5.29 -8.20 3.61
CA LYS A 172 4.83 -9.50 3.11
C LYS A 172 4.36 -9.37 1.66
N GLY A 173 4.58 -10.39 0.85
CA GLY A 173 4.11 -10.42 -0.53
C GLY A 173 5.09 -9.85 -1.56
N MET A 174 6.40 -9.71 -1.27
CA MET A 174 7.40 -9.36 -2.29
C MET A 174 7.43 -10.34 -3.47
N SER A 175 7.05 -11.60 -3.27
CA SER A 175 6.87 -12.56 -4.36
C SER A 175 5.75 -12.15 -5.32
N VAL A 176 4.65 -11.56 -4.80
CA VAL A 176 3.56 -11.00 -5.61
C VAL A 176 4.05 -9.78 -6.37
N VAL A 177 4.79 -8.88 -5.72
CA VAL A 177 5.40 -7.70 -6.36
C VAL A 177 6.29 -8.13 -7.53
N ARG A 178 7.21 -9.07 -7.31
CA ARG A 178 8.11 -9.58 -8.37
C ARG A 178 7.36 -10.30 -9.48
N LYS A 179 6.29 -11.04 -9.16
CA LYS A 179 5.45 -11.69 -10.17
C LYS A 179 4.79 -10.67 -11.10
N ILE A 180 4.29 -9.55 -10.57
CA ILE A 180 3.71 -8.46 -11.37
C ILE A 180 4.80 -7.75 -12.17
N TYR A 181 5.95 -7.46 -11.54
CA TYR A 181 7.09 -6.81 -12.17
C TYR A 181 7.63 -7.58 -13.38
N MET A 182 7.56 -8.91 -13.37
CA MET A 182 8.04 -9.79 -14.46
C MET A 182 7.02 -10.00 -15.57
N LEU A 183 5.85 -9.36 -15.52
CA LEU A 183 4.89 -9.41 -16.60
C LEU A 183 5.41 -8.64 -17.82
N ASN A 184 4.93 -9.03 -19.00
CA ASN A 184 5.30 -8.36 -20.25
C ASN A 184 4.85 -6.90 -20.23
N ASP A 185 5.76 -6.01 -20.57
CA ASP A 185 5.50 -4.59 -20.80
C ASP A 185 5.75 -4.21 -22.27
N HIS A 186 5.10 -3.14 -22.70
CA HIS A 186 5.37 -2.45 -23.93
C HIS A 186 5.73 -0.99 -23.60
N GLU A 187 6.95 -0.55 -23.92
CA GLU A 187 7.42 0.79 -23.56
C GLU A 187 7.19 1.14 -22.09
N GLN A 188 7.60 0.23 -21.18
CA GLN A 188 7.43 0.31 -19.73
C GLN A 188 5.99 0.11 -19.23
N MET A 189 4.99 0.05 -20.11
CA MET A 189 3.58 -0.05 -19.70
C MET A 189 3.11 -1.50 -19.68
N LEU A 190 2.56 -1.94 -18.54
CA LEU A 190 1.89 -3.24 -18.45
C LEU A 190 0.63 -3.25 -19.31
N THR A 191 0.52 -4.24 -20.17
CA THR A 191 -0.63 -4.38 -21.09
C THR A 191 -1.19 -5.80 -21.01
N PRO A 192 -2.38 -5.98 -20.38
CA PRO A 192 -3.17 -4.98 -19.64
C PRO A 192 -2.55 -4.60 -18.30
N PRO A 193 -2.90 -3.43 -17.73
CA PRO A 193 -2.55 -3.09 -16.35
C PRO A 193 -3.08 -4.13 -15.36
N VAL A 194 -2.40 -4.29 -14.23
CA VAL A 194 -2.84 -5.18 -13.16
C VAL A 194 -3.74 -4.41 -12.20
N ALA A 195 -5.01 -4.77 -12.13
CA ALA A 195 -5.95 -4.13 -11.21
C ALA A 195 -5.49 -4.29 -9.75
N ILE A 196 -5.54 -3.20 -9.02
CA ILE A 196 -5.54 -3.15 -7.57
C ILE A 196 -7.01 -3.06 -7.18
N TYR A 197 -7.54 -4.14 -6.61
CA TYR A 197 -8.95 -4.21 -6.24
C TYR A 197 -9.30 -3.25 -5.10
N ASN A 198 -8.38 -3.14 -4.16
CA ASN A 198 -8.46 -2.16 -3.08
C ASN A 198 -7.11 -2.03 -2.35
N ILE A 199 -6.94 -0.90 -1.64
CA ILE A 199 -5.91 -0.73 -0.63
C ILE A 199 -6.61 -0.40 0.68
N THR A 200 -6.39 -1.21 1.71
CA THR A 200 -7.03 -1.07 3.03
C THR A 200 -6.02 -0.98 4.16
N ARG A 201 -6.41 -0.39 5.28
CA ARG A 201 -5.66 -0.50 6.54
C ARG A 201 -5.81 -1.90 7.13
N LYS A 202 -4.76 -2.36 7.82
CA LYS A 202 -4.73 -3.65 8.49
C LYS A 202 -4.65 -3.50 10.00
#